data_d3835902f781f1c88a29cfb12dcca7d5
#
_entry.id   d3835902f781f1c88a29cfb12dcca7d5
#
_cell.length_a   1.000
_cell.length_b   1.000
_cell.length_c   1.000
_cell.angle_alpha   90.00
_cell.angle_beta   90.00
_cell.angle_gamma   90.00
#
_symmetry.space_group_name_H-M   'P 1'
#
loop_
_entity.id
_entity.type
_entity.pdbx_description
1 polymer ?
#
loop_
_entity_poly.entity_id
_entity_poly.type
_entity_poly.pdbx_seq_one_letter_code
_entity_poly.pdbx_strand_id
1 'polypeptide(L)'
;EGVVHGGLICTMFDEALARTAFYALPNNIGVTAKLEVNYRKPTKADQYVVIETKIVESVGRKAIVKGELRDANTHTILAEADGVFVEPRMAKFLKLFGGMDVRKMLE
;
A
#
# COMPACT_ATOMS: atom_id res chain seq x y z
N GLU A 1 -4.78 16.25 -19.51
CA GLU A 1 -5.70 16.90 -18.59
C GLU A 1 -6.87 15.98 -18.29
N GLY A 2 -7.38 16.08 -17.08
CA GLY A 2 -8.46 15.20 -16.65
C GLY A 2 -8.04 13.79 -16.36
N VAL A 3 -6.74 13.50 -16.38
CA VAL A 3 -6.19 12.20 -16.05
C VAL A 3 -5.33 12.32 -14.81
N VAL A 4 -5.52 11.41 -13.86
CA VAL A 4 -4.76 11.41 -12.61
C VAL A 4 -3.32 10.98 -12.89
N HIS A 5 -2.37 11.72 -12.36
CA HIS A 5 -0.96 11.43 -12.53
C HIS A 5 -0.59 10.07 -11.92
N GLY A 6 0.24 9.32 -12.64
CA GLY A 6 0.66 7.99 -12.17
C GLY A 6 1.36 7.99 -10.83
N GLY A 7 2.10 9.05 -10.51
CA GLY A 7 2.76 9.19 -9.21
C GLY A 7 1.76 9.28 -8.07
N LEU A 8 0.63 9.94 -8.28
CA LEU A 8 -0.42 10.01 -7.26
C LEU A 8 -1.04 8.63 -7.04
N ILE A 9 -1.30 7.89 -8.12
CA ILE A 9 -1.85 6.54 -8.01
C ILE A 9 -0.88 5.63 -7.25
N CYS A 10 0.40 5.74 -7.54
CA CYS A 10 1.44 4.98 -6.84
C CYS A 10 1.43 5.29 -5.34
N THR A 11 1.31 6.58 -4.98
CA THR A 11 1.24 6.99 -3.58
C THR A 11 -0.01 6.44 -2.90
N MET A 12 -1.14 6.46 -3.58
CA MET A 12 -2.39 5.92 -3.06
C MET A 12 -2.26 4.42 -2.78
N PHE A 13 -1.64 3.66 -3.69
CA PHE A 13 -1.39 2.25 -3.48
C PHE A 13 -0.45 2.02 -2.30
N ASP A 14 0.62 2.78 -2.22
CA ASP A 14 1.59 2.61 -1.11
C ASP A 14 0.88 2.77 0.23
N GLU A 15 0.04 3.80 0.38
CA GLU A 15 -0.70 4.02 1.61
C GLU A 15 -1.72 2.91 1.89
N ALA A 16 -2.49 2.51 0.89
CA ALA A 16 -3.52 1.49 1.08
C ALA A 16 -2.91 0.12 1.39
N LEU A 17 -1.86 -0.25 0.66
CA LEU A 17 -1.19 -1.53 0.88
C LEU A 17 -0.46 -1.56 2.22
N ALA A 18 0.15 -0.44 2.61
CA ALA A 18 0.85 -0.35 3.89
C ALA A 18 -0.11 -0.56 5.06
N ARG A 19 -1.29 0.05 5.02
CA ARG A 19 -2.30 -0.13 6.07
C ARG A 19 -2.72 -1.58 6.20
N THR A 20 -2.92 -2.24 5.06
CA THR A 20 -3.30 -3.66 5.03
C THR A 20 -2.16 -4.53 5.58
N ALA A 21 -0.93 -4.28 5.16
CA ALA A 21 0.22 -5.04 5.58
C ALA A 21 0.50 -4.90 7.08
N PHE A 22 0.32 -3.70 7.62
CA PHE A 22 0.62 -3.44 9.03
C PHE A 22 -0.22 -4.30 9.97
N TYR A 23 -1.46 -4.62 9.60
CA TYR A 23 -2.28 -5.52 10.41
C TYR A 23 -1.72 -6.94 10.46
N ALA A 24 -0.98 -7.35 9.43
CA ALA A 24 -0.42 -8.70 9.35
C ALA A 24 0.96 -8.81 10.00
N LEU A 25 1.61 -7.68 10.28
CA LEU A 25 2.95 -7.69 10.85
C LEU A 25 2.91 -7.77 12.38
N PRO A 26 3.88 -8.46 13.01
CA PRO A 26 3.84 -8.74 14.46
C PRO A 26 3.66 -7.52 15.36
N ASN A 27 4.31 -6.41 15.05
CA ASN A 27 4.19 -5.19 15.86
C ASN A 27 3.42 -4.08 15.13
N ASN A 28 2.70 -4.42 14.04
CA ASN A 28 1.91 -3.49 13.24
C ASN A 28 2.72 -2.31 12.72
N ILE A 29 4.00 -2.55 12.44
CA ILE A 29 4.95 -1.56 11.93
C ILE A 29 5.70 -2.19 10.77
N GLY A 30 5.82 -1.48 9.66
CA GLY A 30 6.57 -1.99 8.53
C GLY A 30 7.08 -0.88 7.63
N VAL A 31 8.01 -1.25 6.77
CA VAL A 31 8.52 -0.36 5.72
C VAL A 31 8.29 -1.01 4.39
N THR A 32 8.11 -0.20 3.36
CA THR A 32 7.94 -0.70 2.00
C THR A 32 9.28 -1.20 1.48
N ALA A 33 9.37 -2.52 1.27
CA ALA A 33 10.57 -3.11 0.69
C ALA A 33 10.50 -3.11 -0.82
N LYS A 34 9.29 -3.26 -1.37
CA LYS A 34 9.08 -3.27 -2.82
C LYS A 34 7.65 -2.85 -3.10
N LEU A 35 7.49 -2.05 -4.14
CA LEU A 35 6.16 -1.67 -4.64
C LEU A 35 6.22 -1.71 -6.16
N GLU A 36 5.34 -2.47 -6.77
CA GLU A 36 5.23 -2.58 -8.21
C GLU A 36 3.81 -2.23 -8.62
N VAL A 37 3.67 -1.28 -9.52
CA VAL A 37 2.35 -0.81 -9.97
C VAL A 37 2.25 -1.01 -11.47
N ASN A 38 1.18 -1.66 -11.90
CA ASN A 38 0.88 -1.88 -13.30
C ASN A 38 -0.34 -1.05 -13.68
N TYR A 39 -0.16 -0.09 -14.56
CA TYR A 39 -1.23 0.78 -15.03
C TYR A 39 -1.88 0.14 -16.25
N ARG A 40 -3.17 -0.12 -16.19
CA ARG A 40 -3.90 -0.75 -17.29
C ARG A 40 -4.67 0.24 -18.12
N LYS A 41 -5.31 1.21 -17.47
CA LYS A 41 -6.10 2.24 -18.14
C LYS A 41 -5.90 3.58 -17.44
N PRO A 42 -6.02 4.70 -18.16
CA PRO A 42 -5.95 6.01 -17.53
C PRO A 42 -7.06 6.19 -16.50
N THR A 43 -6.74 6.82 -15.37
CA THR A 43 -7.72 7.18 -14.35
C THR A 43 -8.09 8.64 -14.54
N LYS A 44 -9.37 8.90 -14.76
CA LYS A 44 -9.84 10.26 -14.97
C LYS A 44 -10.02 10.99 -13.63
N ALA A 45 -9.78 12.31 -13.65
CA ALA A 45 -9.84 13.12 -12.44
C ALA A 45 -11.23 13.16 -11.82
N ASP A 46 -12.28 13.05 -12.63
CA ASP A 46 -13.66 13.09 -12.18
C ASP A 46 -14.29 11.70 -12.02
N GLN A 47 -13.47 10.68 -12.02
CA GLN A 47 -13.90 9.30 -11.92
C GLN A 47 -13.91 8.83 -10.47
N TYR A 48 -14.98 8.17 -10.07
CA TYR A 48 -15.04 7.54 -8.75
C TYR A 48 -14.33 6.21 -8.82
N VAL A 49 -13.42 5.98 -7.90
CA VAL A 49 -12.60 4.76 -7.89
C VAL A 49 -12.62 4.11 -6.52
N VAL A 50 -12.35 2.82 -6.51
CA VAL A 50 -12.24 2.02 -5.28
C VAL A 50 -10.90 1.31 -5.31
N ILE A 51 -10.20 1.35 -4.18
CA ILE A 51 -8.98 0.56 -4.00
C ILE A 51 -9.31 -0.62 -3.10
N GLU A 52 -9.11 -1.82 -3.61
CA GLU A 52 -9.29 -3.04 -2.84
C GLU A 52 -7.92 -3.65 -2.58
N THR A 53 -7.67 -4.07 -1.35
CA THR A 53 -6.40 -4.67 -0.97
C THR A 53 -6.63 -6.01 -0.29
N LYS A 54 -5.64 -6.90 -0.41
CA LYS A 54 -5.68 -8.17 0.31
C LYS A 54 -4.28 -8.65 0.61
N ILE A 55 -4.15 -9.40 1.70
CA ILE A 55 -2.90 -10.02 2.07
C ILE A 55 -2.77 -11.31 1.27
N VAL A 56 -1.67 -11.44 0.54
CA VAL A 56 -1.39 -12.65 -0.24
C VAL A 56 -0.65 -13.65 0.62
N GLU A 57 0.33 -13.17 1.39
CA GLU A 57 1.13 -14.02 2.25
C GLU A 57 1.68 -13.20 3.40
N SER A 58 1.76 -13.80 4.57
CA SER A 58 2.35 -13.17 5.73
C SER A 58 3.17 -14.21 6.47
N VAL A 59 4.48 -14.03 6.50
CA VAL A 59 5.41 -14.97 7.16
C VAL A 59 6.41 -14.16 7.98
N GLY A 60 6.43 -14.39 9.29
CA GLY A 60 7.36 -13.70 10.18
C GLY A 60 7.19 -12.18 10.10
N ARG A 61 8.26 -11.49 9.70
CA ARG A 61 8.28 -10.03 9.60
C ARG A 61 7.99 -9.51 8.21
N LYS A 62 7.47 -10.36 7.31
CA LYS A 62 7.24 -10.02 5.91
C LYS A 62 5.76 -10.19 5.58
N ALA A 63 5.20 -9.23 4.87
CA ALA A 63 3.84 -9.31 4.35
C ALA A 63 3.84 -8.97 2.87
N ILE A 64 3.17 -9.79 2.07
CA ILE A 64 2.98 -9.56 0.65
C ILE A 64 1.52 -9.21 0.46
N VAL A 65 1.25 -8.06 -0.14
CA VAL A 65 -0.09 -7.50 -0.28
C VAL A 65 -0.35 -7.16 -1.74
N LYS A 66 -1.57 -7.39 -2.19
CA LYS A 66 -2.03 -6.98 -3.52
C LYS A 66 -3.09 -5.91 -3.40
N GLY A 67 -3.12 -5.03 -4.39
CA GLY A 67 -4.16 -4.03 -4.50
C GLY A 67 -4.66 -3.87 -5.92
N GLU A 68 -5.91 -3.46 -6.04
CA GLU A 68 -6.53 -3.15 -7.33
C GLU A 68 -7.24 -1.83 -7.24
N LEU A 69 -7.03 -0.98 -8.25
CA LEU A 69 -7.78 0.26 -8.40
C LEU A 69 -8.84 0.02 -9.47
N ARG A 70 -10.10 0.16 -9.10
CA ARG A 70 -11.22 -0.11 -10.01
C ARG A 70 -12.12 1.11 -10.15
N ASP A 71 -12.75 1.22 -11.31
CA ASP A 71 -13.85 2.16 -11.49
C ASP A 71 -15.00 1.73 -10.58
N ALA A 72 -15.53 2.64 -9.78
CA ALA A 72 -16.58 2.33 -8.81
C ALA A 72 -17.89 1.90 -9.48
N ASN A 73 -18.14 2.35 -10.69
CA ASN A 73 -19.40 2.06 -11.40
C ASN A 73 -19.32 0.81 -12.29
N THR A 74 -18.22 0.69 -13.05
CA THR A 74 -18.09 -0.40 -14.03
C THR A 74 -17.28 -1.58 -13.52
N HIS A 75 -16.57 -1.42 -12.39
CA HIS A 75 -15.64 -2.41 -11.82
C HIS A 75 -14.45 -2.72 -12.71
N THR A 76 -14.20 -1.89 -13.71
CA THR A 76 -13.06 -2.04 -14.60
C THR A 76 -11.78 -1.82 -13.82
N ILE A 77 -10.80 -2.71 -13.99
CA ILE A 77 -9.48 -2.55 -13.35
C ILE A 77 -8.70 -1.47 -14.09
N LEU A 78 -8.32 -0.43 -13.37
CA LEU A 78 -7.54 0.69 -13.91
C LEU A 78 -6.06 0.50 -13.65
N ALA A 79 -5.72 -0.07 -12.50
CA ALA A 79 -4.34 -0.34 -12.12
C ALA A 79 -4.29 -1.45 -11.08
N GLU A 80 -3.15 -2.10 -10.99
CA GLU A 80 -2.90 -3.16 -10.02
C GLU A 80 -1.57 -2.89 -9.35
N ALA A 81 -1.42 -3.33 -8.11
CA ALA A 81 -0.16 -3.16 -7.39
C ALA A 81 0.16 -4.39 -6.56
N ASP A 82 1.45 -4.66 -6.46
CA ASP A 82 1.99 -5.68 -5.57
C ASP A 82 2.98 -4.99 -4.63
N GLY A 83 2.83 -5.23 -3.34
CA GLY A 83 3.71 -4.63 -2.35
C GLY A 83 4.30 -5.67 -1.43
N VAL A 84 5.55 -5.48 -1.08
CA VAL A 84 6.23 -6.28 -0.05
C VAL A 84 6.60 -5.33 1.08
N PHE A 85 6.12 -5.65 2.26
CA PHE A 85 6.36 -4.85 3.45
C PHE A 85 7.09 -5.70 4.48
N VAL A 86 8.08 -5.09 5.12
CA VAL A 86 8.92 -5.78 6.09
C VAL A 86 8.94 -5.01 7.39
N GLU A 87 8.74 -5.73 8.48
CA GLU A 87 8.88 -5.15 9.80
C GLU A 87 10.36 -5.08 10.16
N PRO A 88 10.89 -3.89 10.50
CA PRO A 88 12.30 -3.78 10.89
C PRO A 88 12.57 -4.56 12.18
N ARG A 89 13.80 -5.03 12.34
CA ARG A 89 14.19 -5.74 13.58
C ARG A 89 13.97 -4.87 14.82
N MET A 90 14.09 -3.56 14.66
CA MET A 90 13.92 -2.60 15.75
C MET A 90 12.47 -2.19 15.99
N ALA A 91 11.51 -2.77 15.28
CA ALA A 91 10.11 -2.37 15.38
C ALA A 91 9.57 -2.44 16.80
N LYS A 92 9.92 -3.48 17.53
CA LYS A 92 9.50 -3.65 18.92
C LYS A 92 9.99 -2.51 19.81
N PHE A 93 11.24 -2.10 19.59
CA PHE A 93 11.83 -0.99 20.32
C PHE A 93 11.19 0.34 19.92
N LEU A 94 11.00 0.56 18.62
CA LEU A 94 10.37 1.77 18.11
C LEU A 94 8.95 1.93 18.61
N LYS A 95 8.23 0.84 18.76
CA LYS A 95 6.85 0.86 19.27
C LYS A 95 6.78 1.37 20.71
N LEU A 96 7.82 1.18 21.49
CA LEU A 96 7.87 1.65 22.89
C LEU A 96 7.84 3.17 22.99
N PHE A 97 8.23 3.87 21.95
CA PHE A 97 8.21 5.33 21.94
C PHE A 97 6.83 5.90 21.59
N GLY A 98 5.86 5.06 21.30
CA GLY A 98 4.45 5.44 21.05
C GLY A 98 4.23 6.79 20.37
N GLY A 99 3.28 6.90 19.50
CA GLY A 99 2.91 8.16 18.88
C GLY A 99 3.87 8.73 17.85
N MET A 100 5.03 8.12 17.62
CA MET A 100 5.98 8.55 16.61
C MET A 100 5.59 7.96 15.25
N ASP A 101 5.78 8.75 14.19
CA ASP A 101 5.56 8.24 12.84
C ASP A 101 6.79 7.42 12.42
N VAL A 102 6.67 6.11 12.59
CA VAL A 102 7.77 5.19 12.32
C VAL A 102 8.20 5.23 10.86
N ARG A 103 7.26 5.44 9.95
CA ARG A 103 7.58 5.50 8.52
C ARG A 103 8.53 6.66 8.23
N LYS A 104 8.28 7.83 8.81
CA LYS A 104 9.15 8.99 8.64
C LYS A 104 10.53 8.75 9.24
N MET A 105 10.60 8.08 10.36
CA MET A 105 11.87 7.80 11.03
C MET A 105 12.75 6.85 10.23
N LEU A 106 12.14 5.97 9.45
CA LEU A 106 12.85 4.93 8.72
C LEU A 106 13.14 5.26 7.26
N GLU A 107 12.66 6.40 6.80
CA GLU A 107 12.89 6.88 5.43
C GLU A 107 14.33 7.35 5.19
#